data_196b72d7f6cb9cb696a6a35117fd339e
#
_entry.id   196b72d7f6cb9cb696a6a35117fd339e
#
_cell.length_a   1.000
_cell.length_b   1.000
_cell.length_c   1.000
_cell.angle_alpha   90.00
_cell.angle_beta   90.00
_cell.angle_gamma   90.00
#
_symmetry.space_group_name_H-M   'P 1'
#
loop_
_entity.id
_entity.type
_entity.pdbx_description
1 polymer ?
#
loop_
_entity_poly.entity_id
_entity_poly.type
_entity_poly.pdbx_seq_one_letter_code
_entity_poly.pdbx_strand_id
1 'polypeptide(L)'
;MNGNDTVRTIANVAVTGPTLLHLTWSDGTAVALNLDAIIGSSALRDQKMFARVEVGDWGHSLIWPGDIEIGADALWLQTLSATGHDDTRRFLEWRLRHGLSLSKAAEALGLSRRTVAYYSNGERKIPKPILLACRGWEAELAQAA
;
A
#
# COMPACT_ATOMS: atom_id res chain seq x y z
N MET A 1 -18.86 4.67 -4.73
CA MET A 1 -17.41 4.93 -4.69
C MET A 1 -16.75 4.37 -5.94
N ASN A 2 -15.85 5.10 -6.49
CA ASN A 2 -15.12 4.65 -7.66
C ASN A 2 -14.08 3.60 -7.24
N GLY A 3 -14.14 2.40 -7.81
CA GLY A 3 -13.22 1.32 -7.47
C GLY A 3 -11.74 1.67 -7.68
N ASN A 4 -11.45 2.65 -8.53
CA ASN A 4 -10.08 3.07 -8.80
C ASN A 4 -9.45 3.88 -7.66
N ASP A 5 -10.25 4.36 -6.71
CA ASP A 5 -9.76 5.10 -5.56
C ASP A 5 -9.41 4.17 -4.38
N THR A 6 -9.77 2.89 -4.46
CA THR A 6 -9.52 1.94 -3.37
C THR A 6 -8.25 1.15 -3.64
N VAL A 7 -7.54 0.84 -2.57
CA VAL A 7 -6.42 -0.10 -2.62
C VAL A 7 -7.02 -1.52 -2.77
N ARG A 8 -6.27 -2.41 -3.38
CA ARG A 8 -6.69 -3.79 -3.61
C ARG A 8 -6.98 -4.50 -2.29
N THR A 9 -7.84 -5.50 -2.36
CA THR A 9 -8.23 -6.29 -1.19
C THR A 9 -7.44 -7.60 -1.14
N ILE A 10 -7.31 -8.13 0.07
CA ILE A 10 -6.57 -9.38 0.33
C ILE A 10 -7.54 -10.55 0.17
N ALA A 11 -7.14 -11.56 -0.59
CA ALA A 11 -7.93 -12.78 -0.78
C ALA A 11 -7.51 -13.89 0.18
N ASN A 12 -6.20 -14.03 0.46
CA ASN A 12 -5.71 -15.11 1.31
C ASN A 12 -4.37 -14.76 1.95
N VAL A 13 -4.09 -15.42 3.09
CA VAL A 13 -2.82 -15.27 3.80
C VAL A 13 -2.37 -16.62 4.35
N ALA A 14 -1.06 -16.88 4.31
CA ALA A 14 -0.46 -18.05 4.93
C ALA A 14 0.87 -17.64 5.56
N VAL A 15 1.08 -18.05 6.81
CA VAL A 15 2.36 -17.81 7.50
C VAL A 15 3.37 -18.84 7.04
N THR A 16 4.56 -18.39 6.64
CA THR A 16 5.62 -19.25 6.12
C THR A 16 6.87 -19.28 7.00
N GLY A 17 6.90 -18.45 8.04
CA GLY A 17 8.03 -18.40 8.98
C GLY A 17 7.86 -17.30 9.99
N PRO A 18 8.84 -17.10 10.90
CA PRO A 18 8.80 -15.96 11.81
C PRO A 18 8.80 -14.66 11.03
N THR A 19 7.82 -13.79 11.23
CA THR A 19 7.61 -12.53 10.52
C THR A 19 7.38 -12.68 9.02
N LEU A 20 7.35 -13.91 8.48
CA LEU A 20 7.19 -14.17 7.05
C LEU A 20 5.78 -14.67 6.73
N LEU A 21 5.19 -14.14 5.68
CA LEU A 21 3.91 -14.64 5.19
C LEU A 21 3.80 -14.54 3.68
N HIS A 22 2.86 -15.27 3.15
CA HIS A 22 2.51 -15.25 1.74
C HIS A 22 1.11 -14.67 1.60
N LEU A 23 0.98 -13.61 0.83
CA LEU A 23 -0.29 -12.96 0.55
C LEU A 23 -0.74 -13.25 -0.87
N THR A 24 -2.04 -13.47 -1.03
CA THR A 24 -2.68 -13.47 -2.33
C THR A 24 -3.71 -12.34 -2.34
N TRP A 25 -3.57 -11.46 -3.30
CA TRP A 25 -4.48 -10.34 -3.50
C TRP A 25 -5.65 -10.76 -4.38
N SER A 26 -6.74 -10.03 -4.28
CA SER A 26 -7.97 -10.36 -5.03
C SER A 26 -7.81 -10.29 -6.54
N ASP A 27 -6.80 -9.57 -7.04
CA ASP A 27 -6.49 -9.52 -8.46
C ASP A 27 -5.61 -10.70 -8.94
N GLY A 28 -5.28 -11.63 -8.04
CA GLY A 28 -4.44 -12.78 -8.34
C GLY A 28 -2.95 -12.58 -8.05
N THR A 29 -2.53 -11.37 -7.69
CA THR A 29 -1.13 -11.12 -7.31
C THR A 29 -0.80 -11.93 -6.07
N ALA A 30 0.29 -12.69 -6.12
CA ALA A 30 0.78 -13.48 -4.98
C ALA A 30 2.20 -13.02 -4.65
N VAL A 31 2.49 -12.86 -3.35
CA VAL A 31 3.76 -12.30 -2.92
C VAL A 31 4.17 -12.85 -1.55
N ALA A 32 5.47 -13.08 -1.36
CA ALA A 32 6.05 -13.39 -0.05
C ALA A 32 6.51 -12.07 0.57
N LEU A 33 6.08 -11.80 1.78
CA LEU A 33 6.43 -10.58 2.50
C LEU A 33 7.11 -10.89 3.82
N ASN A 34 8.09 -10.07 4.17
CA ASN A 34 8.69 -10.06 5.50
C ASN A 34 8.15 -8.83 6.22
N LEU A 35 7.37 -9.04 7.29
CA LEU A 35 6.77 -7.97 8.04
C LEU A 35 7.62 -7.49 9.22
N ASP A 36 8.88 -7.90 9.28
CA ASP A 36 9.79 -7.57 10.39
C ASP A 36 9.79 -6.08 10.74
N ALA A 37 9.94 -5.23 9.74
CA ALA A 37 9.99 -3.78 9.95
C ALA A 37 8.64 -3.20 10.42
N ILE A 38 7.54 -3.75 9.92
CA ILE A 38 6.19 -3.27 10.26
C ILE A 38 5.81 -3.65 11.68
N ILE A 39 6.07 -4.91 12.06
CA ILE A 39 5.64 -5.39 13.38
C ILE A 39 6.52 -4.85 14.52
N GLY A 40 7.74 -4.40 14.22
CA GLY A 40 8.62 -3.83 15.22
C GLY A 40 8.75 -4.68 16.47
N SER A 41 8.53 -4.09 17.64
CA SER A 41 8.58 -4.78 18.94
C SER A 41 7.20 -5.16 19.46
N SER A 42 6.19 -5.25 18.59
CA SER A 42 4.83 -5.59 18.98
C SER A 42 4.67 -7.05 19.42
N ALA A 43 3.49 -7.39 19.93
CA ALA A 43 3.14 -8.76 20.30
C ALA A 43 3.28 -9.75 19.16
N LEU A 44 3.30 -9.29 17.92
CA LEU A 44 3.47 -10.15 16.74
C LEU A 44 4.87 -10.76 16.61
N ARG A 45 5.81 -10.35 17.45
CA ARG A 45 7.12 -11.02 17.57
C ARG A 45 7.00 -12.44 18.11
N ASP A 46 5.94 -12.71 18.87
CA ASP A 46 5.66 -14.09 19.31
C ASP A 46 5.16 -14.88 18.11
N GLN A 47 5.87 -15.94 17.74
CA GLN A 47 5.56 -16.75 16.57
C GLN A 47 4.18 -17.40 16.66
N LYS A 48 3.74 -17.78 17.85
CA LYS A 48 2.41 -18.36 18.04
C LYS A 48 1.32 -17.33 17.80
N MET A 49 1.53 -16.10 18.23
CA MET A 49 0.62 -15.00 17.97
C MET A 49 0.59 -14.66 16.48
N PHE A 50 1.76 -14.54 15.87
CA PHE A 50 1.87 -14.20 14.45
C PHE A 50 1.14 -15.23 13.57
N ALA A 51 1.22 -16.50 13.94
CA ALA A 51 0.58 -17.59 13.19
C ALA A 51 -0.96 -17.54 13.24
N ARG A 52 -1.54 -16.76 14.14
CA ARG A 52 -3.00 -16.65 14.28
C ARG A 52 -3.61 -15.59 13.37
N VAL A 53 -2.90 -15.16 12.36
CA VAL A 53 -3.38 -14.17 11.40
C VAL A 53 -4.59 -14.67 10.62
N GLU A 54 -5.51 -13.76 10.36
CA GLU A 54 -6.67 -14.00 9.50
C GLU A 54 -6.87 -12.80 8.58
N VAL A 55 -7.51 -13.04 7.44
CA VAL A 55 -7.94 -11.95 6.57
C VAL A 55 -9.13 -11.28 7.22
N GLY A 56 -9.06 -9.97 7.40
CA GLY A 56 -10.13 -9.18 8.00
C GLY A 56 -11.31 -8.99 7.05
N ASP A 57 -12.35 -8.32 7.53
CA ASP A 57 -13.60 -8.12 6.80
C ASP A 57 -13.34 -7.50 5.43
N TRP A 58 -13.93 -8.12 4.40
CA TRP A 58 -13.87 -7.66 3.01
C TRP A 58 -12.45 -7.61 2.43
N GLY A 59 -11.48 -8.24 3.10
CA GLY A 59 -10.09 -8.21 2.65
C GLY A 59 -9.39 -6.88 2.85
N HIS A 60 -9.89 -6.03 3.74
CA HIS A 60 -9.32 -4.70 3.96
C HIS A 60 -8.13 -4.67 4.91
N SER A 61 -7.85 -5.79 5.57
CA SER A 61 -6.74 -5.86 6.53
C SER A 61 -6.36 -7.30 6.82
N LEU A 62 -5.22 -7.48 7.49
CA LEU A 62 -4.89 -8.69 8.24
C LEU A 62 -5.17 -8.39 9.70
N ILE A 63 -5.77 -9.35 10.40
CA ILE A 63 -6.12 -9.21 11.81
C ILE A 63 -5.52 -10.34 12.64
N TRP A 64 -5.24 -10.02 13.89
CA TRP A 64 -4.75 -10.95 14.90
C TRP A 64 -5.58 -10.78 16.18
N PRO A 65 -5.59 -11.77 17.07
CA PRO A 65 -6.24 -11.61 18.37
C PRO A 65 -5.66 -10.41 19.13
N GLY A 66 -6.49 -9.75 19.94
CA GLY A 66 -6.06 -8.58 20.72
C GLY A 66 -6.17 -7.26 19.98
N ASP A 67 -7.06 -7.19 18.99
CA ASP A 67 -7.31 -5.98 18.21
C ASP A 67 -6.09 -5.47 17.45
N ILE A 68 -5.21 -6.38 17.03
CA ILE A 68 -4.05 -6.05 16.20
C ILE A 68 -4.46 -6.17 14.76
N GLU A 69 -4.16 -5.14 13.98
CA GLU A 69 -4.57 -5.06 12.59
C GLU A 69 -3.51 -4.35 11.75
N ILE A 70 -3.27 -4.85 10.55
CA ILE A 70 -2.45 -4.16 9.54
C ILE A 70 -3.32 -3.98 8.31
N GLY A 71 -3.53 -2.74 7.90
CA GLY A 71 -4.39 -2.42 6.77
C GLY A 71 -3.85 -2.88 5.43
N ALA A 72 -4.76 -3.15 4.51
CA ALA A 72 -4.39 -3.56 3.15
C ALA A 72 -3.54 -2.50 2.46
N ASP A 73 -3.75 -1.21 2.74
CA ASP A 73 -2.97 -0.12 2.17
C ASP A 73 -1.47 -0.31 2.44
N ALA A 74 -1.11 -0.53 3.70
CA ALA A 74 0.28 -0.72 4.09
C ALA A 74 0.88 -1.99 3.47
N LEU A 75 0.10 -3.06 3.41
CA LEU A 75 0.54 -4.33 2.83
C LEU A 75 0.68 -4.24 1.31
N TRP A 76 -0.17 -3.47 0.66
CA TRP A 76 -0.05 -3.25 -0.78
C TRP A 76 1.23 -2.47 -1.12
N LEU A 77 1.59 -1.47 -0.33
CA LEU A 77 2.86 -0.75 -0.50
C LEU A 77 4.05 -1.71 -0.36
N GLN A 78 4.01 -2.62 0.61
CA GLN A 78 5.04 -3.65 0.75
C GLN A 78 5.09 -4.58 -0.45
N THR A 79 3.93 -4.96 -0.97
CA THR A 79 3.82 -5.81 -2.15
C THR A 79 4.45 -5.15 -3.37
N LEU A 80 4.19 -3.87 -3.58
CA LEU A 80 4.77 -3.11 -4.68
C LEU A 80 6.30 -3.08 -4.60
N SER A 81 6.86 -2.85 -3.42
CA SER A 81 8.30 -2.89 -3.22
C SER A 81 8.86 -4.28 -3.51
N ALA A 82 8.22 -5.31 -3.00
CA ALA A 82 8.68 -6.70 -3.15
C ALA A 82 8.62 -7.19 -4.59
N THR A 83 7.75 -6.62 -5.42
CA THR A 83 7.56 -7.03 -6.82
C THR A 83 8.24 -6.09 -7.81
N GLY A 84 9.10 -5.19 -7.34
CA GLY A 84 9.88 -4.32 -8.22
C GLY A 84 9.15 -3.10 -8.75
N HIS A 85 8.06 -2.70 -8.10
CA HIS A 85 7.25 -1.54 -8.48
C HIS A 85 7.46 -0.37 -7.54
N ASP A 86 8.71 -0.02 -7.27
CA ASP A 86 9.04 1.02 -6.30
C ASP A 86 8.53 2.40 -6.73
N ASP A 87 8.50 2.69 -8.01
CA ASP A 87 7.95 3.93 -8.54
C ASP A 87 6.45 4.05 -8.24
N THR A 88 5.69 2.98 -8.49
CA THR A 88 4.26 2.93 -8.17
C THR A 88 4.05 3.05 -6.66
N ARG A 89 4.88 2.36 -5.86
CA ARG A 89 4.81 2.46 -4.40
C ARG A 89 4.99 3.89 -3.92
N ARG A 90 6.01 4.58 -4.42
CA ARG A 90 6.30 5.97 -4.02
C ARG A 90 5.15 6.91 -4.37
N PHE A 91 4.56 6.74 -5.56
CA PHE A 91 3.45 7.56 -6.01
C PHE A 91 2.19 7.29 -5.15
N LEU A 92 1.85 6.03 -4.95
CA LEU A 92 0.68 5.65 -4.16
C LEU A 92 0.85 6.07 -2.69
N GLU A 93 2.05 5.91 -2.12
CA GLU A 93 2.35 6.34 -0.76
C GLU A 93 2.14 7.85 -0.61
N TRP A 94 2.56 8.64 -1.60
CA TRP A 94 2.31 10.08 -1.61
C TRP A 94 0.81 10.39 -1.59
N ARG A 95 0.02 9.71 -2.43
CA ARG A 95 -1.43 9.89 -2.45
C ARG A 95 -2.07 9.54 -1.10
N LEU A 96 -1.71 8.39 -0.55
CA LEU A 96 -2.27 7.91 0.71
C LEU A 96 -1.89 8.82 1.88
N ARG A 97 -0.63 9.25 1.93
CA ARG A 97 -0.15 10.14 2.99
C ARG A 97 -0.94 11.43 3.06
N HIS A 98 -1.33 11.96 1.92
CA HIS A 98 -2.04 13.22 1.82
C HIS A 98 -3.55 13.08 1.60
N GLY A 99 -4.05 11.85 1.63
CA GLY A 99 -5.48 11.59 1.46
C GLY A 99 -6.03 12.03 0.11
N LEU A 100 -5.23 11.94 -0.95
CA LEU A 100 -5.61 12.44 -2.26
C LEU A 100 -6.35 11.39 -3.08
N SER A 101 -7.58 11.72 -3.49
CA SER A 101 -8.31 10.93 -4.49
C SER A 101 -7.60 11.01 -5.84
N LEU A 102 -8.03 10.21 -6.80
CA LEU A 102 -7.49 10.31 -8.17
C LEU A 102 -7.63 11.72 -8.72
N SER A 103 -8.80 12.32 -8.54
CA SER A 103 -9.07 13.67 -9.04
C SER A 103 -8.24 14.73 -8.34
N LYS A 104 -8.09 14.62 -7.02
CA LYS A 104 -7.29 15.57 -6.24
C LYS A 104 -5.80 15.46 -6.56
N ALA A 105 -5.30 14.25 -6.75
CA ALA A 105 -3.91 14.04 -7.16
C ALA A 105 -3.66 14.60 -8.56
N ALA A 106 -4.60 14.41 -9.48
CA ALA A 106 -4.53 14.97 -10.82
C ALA A 106 -4.45 16.49 -10.78
N GLU A 107 -5.30 17.11 -9.98
CA GLU A 107 -5.30 18.56 -9.78
C GLU A 107 -3.98 19.04 -9.20
N ALA A 108 -3.46 18.33 -8.19
CA ALA A 108 -2.22 18.70 -7.53
C ALA A 108 -1.02 18.70 -8.48
N LEU A 109 -0.98 17.78 -9.43
CA LEU A 109 0.17 17.61 -10.33
C LEU A 109 -0.06 18.17 -11.74
N GLY A 110 -1.25 18.66 -12.03
CA GLY A 110 -1.57 19.14 -13.38
C GLY A 110 -1.70 18.01 -14.39
N LEU A 111 -2.16 16.84 -13.96
CA LEU A 111 -2.34 15.66 -14.81
C LEU A 111 -3.83 15.37 -15.01
N SER A 112 -4.14 14.50 -15.98
CA SER A 112 -5.49 14.00 -16.11
C SER A 112 -5.75 12.94 -15.03
N ARG A 113 -7.01 12.81 -14.61
CA ARG A 113 -7.42 11.75 -13.68
C ARG A 113 -7.06 10.37 -14.22
N ARG A 114 -7.21 10.17 -15.53
CA ARG A 114 -6.88 8.90 -16.18
C ARG A 114 -5.40 8.55 -16.04
N THR A 115 -4.51 9.52 -16.23
CA THR A 115 -3.07 9.33 -16.05
C THR A 115 -2.75 8.94 -14.61
N VAL A 116 -3.35 9.61 -13.64
CA VAL A 116 -3.15 9.28 -12.23
C VAL A 116 -3.63 7.86 -11.94
N ALA A 117 -4.73 7.44 -12.54
CA ALA A 117 -5.23 6.07 -12.38
C ALA A 117 -4.22 5.04 -12.91
N TYR A 118 -3.65 5.28 -14.09
CA TYR A 118 -2.63 4.39 -14.65
C TYR A 118 -1.40 4.30 -13.76
N TYR A 119 -0.94 5.42 -13.23
CA TYR A 119 0.21 5.44 -12.32
C TYR A 119 -0.11 4.72 -10.99
N SER A 120 -1.32 4.89 -10.49
CA SER A 120 -1.72 4.34 -9.20
C SER A 120 -1.86 2.82 -9.22
N ASN A 121 -2.22 2.25 -10.37
CA ASN A 121 -2.43 0.79 -10.47
C ASN A 121 -1.27 0.06 -11.16
N GLY A 122 -0.20 0.77 -11.52
CA GLY A 122 0.98 0.16 -12.11
C GLY A 122 0.89 -0.12 -13.60
N GLU A 123 -0.18 0.32 -14.28
CA GLU A 123 -0.33 0.11 -15.72
C GLU A 123 0.71 0.87 -16.54
N ARG A 124 1.24 1.96 -15.99
CA ARG A 124 2.30 2.74 -16.63
C ARG A 124 3.41 2.98 -15.65
N LYS A 125 4.65 2.86 -16.14
CA LYS A 125 5.83 3.25 -15.40
C LYS A 125 5.77 4.76 -15.15
N ILE A 126 6.15 5.20 -13.96
CA ILE A 126 6.08 6.61 -13.59
C ILE A 126 7.39 7.29 -13.93
N PRO A 127 7.36 8.32 -14.80
CA PRO A 127 8.57 9.08 -15.12
C PRO A 127 9.14 9.78 -13.90
N LYS A 128 10.45 9.88 -13.83
CA LYS A 128 11.13 10.57 -12.73
C LYS A 128 10.59 11.98 -12.47
N PRO A 129 10.30 12.82 -13.49
CA PRO A 129 9.73 14.14 -13.23
C PRO A 129 8.44 14.12 -12.42
N ILE A 130 7.61 13.10 -12.58
CA ILE A 130 6.36 12.99 -11.82
C ILE A 130 6.64 12.73 -10.35
N LEU A 131 7.60 11.86 -10.04
CA LEU A 131 7.98 11.60 -8.65
C LEU A 131 8.61 12.85 -8.02
N LEU A 132 9.38 13.60 -8.79
CA LEU A 132 9.92 14.88 -8.32
C LEU A 132 8.80 15.91 -8.11
N ALA A 133 7.79 15.90 -8.97
CA ALA A 133 6.63 16.79 -8.81
C ALA A 133 5.87 16.50 -7.51
N CYS A 134 5.74 15.25 -7.12
CA CYS A 134 5.12 14.88 -5.83
C CYS A 134 5.89 15.52 -4.67
N ARG A 135 7.21 15.45 -4.70
CA ARG A 135 8.07 16.06 -3.68
C ARG A 135 7.99 17.58 -3.72
N GLY A 136 7.94 18.17 -4.91
CA GLY A 136 7.78 19.60 -5.09
C GLY A 136 6.46 20.09 -4.51
N TRP A 137 5.39 19.35 -4.75
CA TRP A 137 4.08 19.66 -4.20
C TRP A 137 4.10 19.62 -2.66
N GLU A 138 4.78 18.62 -2.08
CA GLU A 138 4.93 18.52 -0.63
C GLU A 138 5.70 19.72 -0.06
N ALA A 139 6.75 20.16 -0.75
CA ALA A 139 7.54 21.30 -0.35
C ALA A 139 6.72 22.60 -0.38
N GLU A 140 5.90 22.79 -1.43
CA GLU A 140 5.01 23.95 -1.53
C GLU A 140 3.95 23.92 -0.42
N LEU A 141 3.40 22.77 -0.12
CA LEU A 141 2.43 22.62 0.96
C LEU A 141 3.02 23.00 2.31
N ALA A 142 4.25 22.58 2.57
CA ALA A 142 4.96 22.92 3.81
C ALA A 142 5.22 24.42 3.94
N GLN A 143 5.51 25.10 2.83
CA GLN A 143 5.73 26.55 2.81
C GLN A 143 4.44 27.33 3.01
N ALA A 144 3.30 26.79 2.60
CA ALA A 144 2.00 27.42 2.74
C ALA A 144 1.42 27.33 4.16
N ALA A 145 1.98 26.44 4.97
CA ALA A 145 1.49 26.19 6.34
C ALA A 145 1.94 27.28 7.32
#